data_f3690274032dccf0fce67b7de122bda8
#
_entry.id   f3690274032dccf0fce67b7de122bda8
#
_cell.length_a   1.000
_cell.length_b   1.000
_cell.length_c   1.000
_cell.angle_alpha   90.00
_cell.angle_beta   90.00
_cell.angle_gamma   90.00
#
_symmetry.space_group_name_H-M   'P 1'
#
loop_
_entity.id
_entity.type
_entity.pdbx_description
1 polymer ?
#
loop_
_entity_poly.entity_id
_entity_poly.type
_entity_poly.pdbx_seq_one_letter_code
_entity_poly.pdbx_strand_id
1 'polypeptide(L)'
;YLVEEYGEFRHGEEGVFNGDECIFMAPPAQFVPQLMDELFEWMKKSRNSVHSLIMSSVFHYEFVFIHPFADGNGRMARLWHTAILSKWKPVFEFIPIESRIEKFQDEYYDAIARCHFSGESTIFIEFMLSQIDRILEDISLQMNEENEQFSETVRKMLEIMEYVTPYTRKTLMEKLGLKSRDGFRRNYLQPALEMNLIQMTLPD
;
A
#
# COMPACT_ATOMS: atom_id res chain seq x y z
N TYR A 1 -7.79 25.16 -9.56
CA TYR A 1 -6.60 24.32 -9.53
C TYR A 1 -5.96 24.44 -8.15
N LEU A 2 -5.28 23.38 -7.68
CA LEU A 2 -4.65 23.34 -6.34
C LEU A 2 -3.23 23.92 -6.35
N VAL A 3 -2.60 23.96 -7.52
CA VAL A 3 -1.24 24.46 -7.74
C VAL A 3 -1.19 25.29 -9.04
N GLU A 4 -0.24 26.19 -9.15
CA GLU A 4 -0.04 27.02 -10.34
C GLU A 4 0.57 26.20 -11.49
N GLU A 5 1.59 25.37 -11.19
CA GLU A 5 2.28 24.47 -12.13
C GLU A 5 1.61 23.09 -12.15
N TYR A 6 0.47 22.94 -12.82
CA TYR A 6 -0.25 21.66 -12.89
C TYR A 6 0.06 20.90 -14.19
N GLY A 7 0.28 19.60 -14.07
CA GLY A 7 0.50 18.71 -15.22
C GLY A 7 1.90 18.77 -15.81
N GLU A 8 2.84 19.44 -15.15
CA GLU A 8 4.23 19.54 -15.55
C GLU A 8 5.18 19.41 -14.36
N PHE A 9 6.45 19.16 -14.61
CA PHE A 9 7.48 19.19 -13.58
C PHE A 9 7.77 20.63 -13.16
N ARG A 10 8.21 20.80 -11.90
CA ARG A 10 8.60 22.10 -11.36
C ARG A 10 9.71 22.76 -12.17
N HIS A 11 9.67 24.09 -12.18
CA HIS A 11 10.71 24.94 -12.77
C HIS A 11 11.60 25.57 -11.71
N GLY A 12 11.10 25.74 -10.49
CA GLY A 12 11.79 26.35 -9.36
C GLY A 12 12.67 25.37 -8.57
N GLU A 13 13.51 25.92 -7.71
CA GLU A 13 14.22 25.17 -6.68
C GLU A 13 13.24 24.82 -5.57
N GLU A 14 13.29 23.57 -5.13
CA GLU A 14 12.40 23.01 -4.10
C GLU A 14 13.20 22.22 -3.08
N GLY A 15 12.60 21.99 -1.91
CA GLY A 15 13.19 21.20 -0.84
C GLY A 15 12.15 20.36 -0.11
N VAL A 16 12.63 19.42 0.67
CA VAL A 16 11.81 18.66 1.61
C VAL A 16 11.93 19.32 2.99
N PHE A 17 10.79 19.63 3.59
CA PHE A 17 10.71 20.33 4.87
C PHE A 17 9.90 19.51 5.87
N ASN A 18 10.28 19.63 7.15
CA ASN A 18 9.48 19.24 8.30
C ASN A 18 9.17 20.52 9.10
N GLY A 19 7.97 21.08 8.94
CA GLY A 19 7.66 22.42 9.41
C GLY A 19 8.58 23.47 8.77
N ASP A 20 9.31 24.24 9.58
CA ASP A 20 10.26 25.25 9.11
C ASP A 20 11.68 24.71 8.88
N GLU A 21 11.94 23.45 9.21
CA GLU A 21 13.26 22.82 9.06
C GLU A 21 13.42 22.23 7.66
N CYS A 22 14.44 22.69 6.94
CA CYS A 22 14.82 22.11 5.66
C CYS A 22 15.59 20.79 5.88
N ILE A 23 14.96 19.66 5.50
CA ILE A 23 15.56 18.33 5.59
C ILE A 23 16.66 18.17 4.54
N PHE A 24 16.35 18.53 3.29
CA PHE A 24 17.33 18.63 2.20
C PHE A 24 16.76 19.45 1.03
N MET A 25 17.66 20.00 0.21
CA MET A 25 17.29 20.63 -1.07
C MET A 25 17.25 19.57 -2.18
N ALA A 26 16.15 19.56 -2.92
CA ALA A 26 15.98 18.66 -4.06
C ALA A 26 16.98 19.00 -5.19
N PRO A 27 17.26 18.07 -6.10
CA PRO A 27 18.10 18.33 -7.27
C PRO A 27 17.61 19.53 -8.08
N PRO A 28 18.49 20.29 -8.76
CA PRO A 28 18.08 21.40 -9.61
C PRO A 28 17.00 21.00 -10.63
N ALA A 29 16.00 21.87 -10.84
CA ALA A 29 14.81 21.60 -11.65
C ALA A 29 15.14 21.09 -13.07
N GLN A 30 16.22 21.54 -13.66
CA GLN A 30 16.66 21.12 -15.01
C GLN A 30 16.97 19.62 -15.13
N PHE A 31 17.28 18.93 -14.02
CA PHE A 31 17.57 17.49 -14.00
C PHE A 31 16.36 16.63 -13.72
N VAL A 32 15.24 17.23 -13.27
CA VAL A 32 14.03 16.49 -12.88
C VAL A 32 13.52 15.58 -14.00
N PRO A 33 13.37 16.01 -15.26
CA PRO A 33 12.89 15.13 -16.32
C PRO A 33 13.77 13.88 -16.50
N GLN A 34 15.10 14.07 -16.53
CA GLN A 34 16.05 12.97 -16.67
C GLN A 34 15.98 12.00 -15.47
N LEU A 35 15.99 12.53 -14.23
CA LEU A 35 15.94 11.72 -13.02
C LEU A 35 14.63 10.91 -12.92
N MET A 36 13.51 11.48 -13.34
CA MET A 36 12.22 10.77 -13.40
C MET A 36 12.25 9.66 -14.45
N ASP A 37 12.80 9.89 -15.64
CA ASP A 37 12.96 8.86 -16.65
C ASP A 37 13.84 7.72 -16.15
N GLU A 38 14.97 8.02 -15.49
CA GLU A 38 15.87 7.05 -14.89
C GLU A 38 15.18 6.22 -13.81
N LEU A 39 14.37 6.85 -12.95
CA LEU A 39 13.60 6.17 -11.90
C LEU A 39 12.58 5.18 -12.49
N PHE A 40 11.83 5.58 -13.51
CA PHE A 40 10.87 4.70 -14.17
C PHE A 40 11.55 3.57 -14.94
N GLU A 41 12.66 3.84 -15.60
CA GLU A 41 13.46 2.80 -16.29
C GLU A 41 14.06 1.81 -15.29
N TRP A 42 14.56 2.28 -14.14
CA TRP A 42 15.01 1.42 -13.05
C TRP A 42 13.87 0.52 -12.55
N MET A 43 12.70 1.08 -12.24
CA MET A 43 11.53 0.31 -11.81
C MET A 43 11.15 -0.76 -12.83
N LYS A 44 11.16 -0.44 -14.12
CA LYS A 44 10.85 -1.37 -15.21
C LYS A 44 11.85 -2.52 -15.29
N LYS A 45 13.16 -2.22 -15.21
CA LYS A 45 14.24 -3.22 -15.27
C LYS A 45 14.28 -4.11 -14.03
N SER A 46 13.98 -3.54 -12.87
CA SER A 46 14.04 -4.24 -11.58
C SER A 46 12.83 -5.10 -11.27
N ARG A 47 11.76 -5.02 -12.06
CA ARG A 47 10.46 -5.63 -11.80
C ARG A 47 10.49 -7.14 -11.53
N ASN A 48 11.43 -7.86 -12.13
CA ASN A 48 11.55 -9.32 -11.98
C ASN A 48 12.71 -9.73 -11.06
N SER A 49 13.51 -8.80 -10.58
CA SER A 49 14.73 -9.07 -9.77
C SER A 49 14.68 -8.48 -8.37
N VAL A 50 13.84 -7.46 -8.14
CA VAL A 50 13.70 -6.81 -6.84
C VAL A 50 12.31 -7.10 -6.29
N HIS A 51 12.24 -7.48 -5.00
CA HIS A 51 10.96 -7.73 -4.33
C HIS A 51 10.11 -6.45 -4.26
N SER A 52 8.79 -6.56 -4.45
CA SER A 52 7.89 -5.41 -4.54
C SER A 52 7.91 -4.51 -3.30
N LEU A 53 8.09 -5.06 -2.10
CA LEU A 53 8.25 -4.28 -0.87
C LEU A 53 9.50 -3.37 -0.91
N ILE A 54 10.61 -3.89 -1.42
CA ILE A 54 11.85 -3.11 -1.58
C ILE A 54 11.68 -2.10 -2.71
N MET A 55 11.17 -2.54 -3.86
CA MET A 55 10.98 -1.68 -5.03
C MET A 55 10.07 -0.48 -4.73
N SER A 56 8.97 -0.70 -4.00
CA SER A 56 8.04 0.38 -3.62
C SER A 56 8.70 1.38 -2.66
N SER A 57 9.52 0.90 -1.72
CA SER A 57 10.22 1.76 -0.76
C SER A 57 11.33 2.57 -1.43
N VAL A 58 12.12 1.97 -2.32
CA VAL A 58 13.14 2.68 -3.11
C VAL A 58 12.48 3.71 -4.02
N PHE A 59 11.42 3.33 -4.75
CA PHE A 59 10.71 4.25 -5.63
C PHE A 59 10.15 5.44 -4.84
N HIS A 60 9.57 5.20 -3.67
CA HIS A 60 9.04 6.24 -2.80
C HIS A 60 10.15 7.21 -2.39
N TYR A 61 11.29 6.70 -1.89
CA TYR A 61 12.42 7.52 -1.47
C TYR A 61 12.96 8.37 -2.62
N GLU A 62 13.26 7.75 -3.76
CA GLU A 62 13.78 8.44 -4.94
C GLU A 62 12.80 9.51 -5.46
N PHE A 63 11.49 9.21 -5.47
CA PHE A 63 10.48 10.18 -5.88
C PHE A 63 10.46 11.40 -4.96
N VAL A 64 10.55 11.20 -3.64
CA VAL A 64 10.63 12.30 -2.66
C VAL A 64 11.95 13.06 -2.82
N PHE A 65 13.06 12.37 -3.09
CA PHE A 65 14.37 12.98 -3.32
C PHE A 65 14.38 13.84 -4.59
N ILE A 66 13.87 13.34 -5.70
CA ILE A 66 13.78 14.09 -6.97
C ILE A 66 12.84 15.31 -6.82
N HIS A 67 11.78 15.16 -6.03
CA HIS A 67 10.79 16.21 -5.76
C HIS A 67 10.23 16.84 -7.05
N PRO A 68 9.58 16.05 -7.93
CA PRO A 68 9.34 16.47 -9.31
C PRO A 68 8.32 17.59 -9.49
N PHE A 69 7.46 17.86 -8.51
CA PHE A 69 6.38 18.84 -8.61
C PHE A 69 6.56 19.99 -7.63
N ALA A 70 5.91 21.13 -7.89
CA ALA A 70 5.89 22.26 -6.97
C ALA A 70 5.14 21.96 -5.66
N ASP A 71 4.14 21.05 -5.68
CA ASP A 71 3.43 20.54 -4.49
C ASP A 71 2.94 19.11 -4.72
N GLY A 72 2.65 18.42 -3.63
CA GLY A 72 2.04 17.10 -3.64
C GLY A 72 2.99 15.93 -3.81
N ASN A 73 4.31 16.15 -3.78
CA ASN A 73 5.30 15.09 -3.97
C ASN A 73 5.17 13.95 -2.97
N GLY A 74 4.94 14.23 -1.68
CA GLY A 74 4.71 13.22 -0.66
C GLY A 74 3.44 12.39 -0.92
N ARG A 75 2.33 13.02 -1.35
CA ARG A 75 1.09 12.34 -1.72
C ARG A 75 1.31 11.42 -2.93
N MET A 76 2.01 11.92 -3.95
CA MET A 76 2.34 11.14 -5.14
C MET A 76 3.28 9.98 -4.84
N ALA A 77 4.28 10.17 -4.00
CA ALA A 77 5.18 9.09 -3.57
C ALA A 77 4.43 7.97 -2.86
N ARG A 78 3.50 8.31 -1.94
CA ARG A 78 2.64 7.34 -1.25
C ARG A 78 1.68 6.63 -2.22
N LEU A 79 1.08 7.36 -3.15
CA LEU A 79 0.22 6.76 -4.18
C LEU A 79 0.99 5.74 -5.02
N TRP A 80 2.19 6.06 -5.48
CA TRP A 80 3.04 5.14 -6.22
C TRP A 80 3.46 3.93 -5.37
N HIS A 81 3.77 4.15 -4.10
CA HIS A 81 4.08 3.06 -3.17
C HIS A 81 2.93 2.05 -3.10
N THR A 82 1.71 2.53 -2.84
CA THR A 82 0.50 1.71 -2.82
C THR A 82 0.24 1.03 -4.17
N ALA A 83 0.39 1.76 -5.30
CA ALA A 83 0.17 1.20 -6.63
C ALA A 83 1.16 0.07 -6.99
N ILE A 84 2.42 0.18 -6.58
CA ILE A 84 3.42 -0.88 -6.78
C ILE A 84 3.07 -2.11 -5.95
N LEU A 85 2.69 -1.91 -4.68
CA LEU A 85 2.33 -2.99 -3.76
C LEU A 85 1.03 -3.69 -4.16
N SER A 86 -0.02 -2.94 -4.53
CA SER A 86 -1.32 -3.50 -4.91
C SER A 86 -1.23 -4.33 -6.19
N LYS A 87 -0.34 -3.96 -7.11
CA LYS A 87 -0.06 -4.77 -8.29
C LYS A 87 0.57 -6.13 -7.96
N TRP A 88 1.32 -6.21 -6.87
CA TRP A 88 1.87 -7.47 -6.36
C TRP A 88 0.85 -8.25 -5.54
N LYS A 89 0.17 -7.57 -4.61
CA LYS A 89 -0.87 -8.15 -3.75
C LYS A 89 -2.02 -7.15 -3.61
N PRO A 90 -3.21 -7.43 -4.17
CA PRO A 90 -4.35 -6.51 -4.16
C PRO A 90 -4.78 -6.03 -2.76
N VAL A 91 -4.50 -6.81 -1.71
CA VAL A 91 -4.79 -6.43 -0.33
C VAL A 91 -4.16 -5.09 0.08
N PHE A 92 -3.04 -4.70 -0.54
CA PHE A 92 -2.39 -3.42 -0.26
C PHE A 92 -3.19 -2.18 -0.67
N GLU A 93 -4.26 -2.31 -1.48
CA GLU A 93 -5.21 -1.22 -1.75
C GLU A 93 -5.99 -0.80 -0.49
N PHE A 94 -6.08 -1.70 0.48
CA PHE A 94 -6.88 -1.53 1.71
C PHE A 94 -6.03 -1.34 2.96
N ILE A 95 -4.71 -1.49 2.84
CA ILE A 95 -3.78 -1.29 3.95
C ILE A 95 -3.48 0.22 4.10
N PRO A 96 -3.79 0.85 5.25
CA PRO A 96 -3.71 2.29 5.44
C PRO A 96 -2.26 2.78 5.67
N ILE A 97 -1.36 2.53 4.70
CA ILE A 97 0.05 2.92 4.79
C ILE A 97 0.19 4.44 4.93
N GLU A 98 -0.65 5.22 4.22
CA GLU A 98 -0.63 6.68 4.27
C GLU A 98 -0.90 7.22 5.67
N SER A 99 -1.98 6.75 6.31
CA SER A 99 -2.34 7.15 7.68
C SER A 99 -1.27 6.74 8.68
N ARG A 100 -0.56 5.63 8.43
CA ARG A 100 0.54 5.20 9.29
C ARG A 100 1.74 6.13 9.17
N ILE A 101 2.13 6.49 7.94
CA ILE A 101 3.22 7.44 7.70
C ILE A 101 2.89 8.80 8.34
N GLU A 102 1.66 9.28 8.18
CA GLU A 102 1.21 10.53 8.81
C GLU A 102 1.33 10.49 10.33
N LYS A 103 0.99 9.36 10.95
CA LYS A 103 1.11 9.18 12.42
C LYS A 103 2.57 9.16 12.90
N PHE A 104 3.51 8.75 12.07
CA PHE A 104 4.94 8.65 12.38
C PHE A 104 5.76 9.58 11.47
N GLN A 105 5.27 10.80 11.31
CA GLN A 105 5.83 11.78 10.39
C GLN A 105 7.27 12.21 10.76
N ASP A 106 7.57 12.33 12.04
CA ASP A 106 8.90 12.71 12.50
C ASP A 106 9.94 11.63 12.17
N GLU A 107 9.62 10.35 12.41
CA GLU A 107 10.49 9.22 12.07
C GLU A 107 10.63 9.06 10.55
N TYR A 108 9.59 9.38 9.78
CA TYR A 108 9.62 9.39 8.33
C TYR A 108 10.62 10.43 7.81
N TYR A 109 10.58 11.66 8.32
CA TYR A 109 11.52 12.71 7.93
C TYR A 109 12.94 12.46 8.45
N ASP A 110 13.11 11.88 9.65
CA ASP A 110 14.42 11.45 10.14
C ASP A 110 15.04 10.39 9.23
N ALA A 111 14.26 9.40 8.81
CA ALA A 111 14.74 8.36 7.88
C ALA A 111 15.20 8.97 6.54
N ILE A 112 14.44 9.93 5.98
CA ILE A 112 14.82 10.65 4.76
C ILE A 112 16.12 11.43 4.96
N ALA A 113 16.22 12.22 6.03
CA ALA A 113 17.40 13.03 6.34
C ALA A 113 18.66 12.18 6.47
N ARG A 114 18.57 11.06 7.19
CA ARG A 114 19.68 10.12 7.39
C ARG A 114 20.11 9.45 6.09
N CYS A 115 19.16 9.07 5.24
CA CYS A 115 19.46 8.53 3.91
C CYS A 115 20.15 9.56 3.03
N HIS A 116 19.67 10.82 3.04
CA HIS A 116 20.30 11.89 2.29
C HIS A 116 21.75 12.13 2.75
N PHE A 117 22.00 12.14 4.06
CA PHE A 117 23.33 12.31 4.62
C PHE A 117 24.29 11.16 4.32
N SER A 118 23.81 9.90 4.37
CA SER A 118 24.62 8.71 4.11
C SER A 118 24.81 8.39 2.62
N GLY A 119 23.96 8.94 1.75
CA GLY A 119 23.92 8.60 0.33
C GLY A 119 23.34 7.20 0.05
N GLU A 120 22.59 6.63 0.99
CA GLU A 120 22.01 5.28 0.90
C GLU A 120 20.52 5.29 1.30
N SER A 121 19.68 4.53 0.62
CA SER A 121 18.24 4.44 0.91
C SER A 121 17.87 3.35 1.93
N THR A 122 18.84 2.62 2.47
CA THR A 122 18.61 1.46 3.36
C THR A 122 17.77 1.80 4.58
N ILE A 123 18.08 2.91 5.27
CA ILE A 123 17.38 3.36 6.47
C ILE A 123 15.89 3.62 6.19
N PHE A 124 15.60 4.25 5.04
CA PHE A 124 14.22 4.51 4.63
C PHE A 124 13.47 3.23 4.26
N ILE A 125 14.15 2.29 3.58
CA ILE A 125 13.58 0.98 3.26
C ILE A 125 13.21 0.25 4.56
N GLU A 126 14.12 0.18 5.53
CA GLU A 126 13.87 -0.46 6.82
C GLU A 126 12.72 0.20 7.58
N PHE A 127 12.65 1.55 7.57
CA PHE A 127 11.53 2.29 8.15
C PHE A 127 10.21 1.86 7.49
N MET A 128 10.11 1.89 6.16
CA MET A 128 8.88 1.54 5.44
C MET A 128 8.45 0.09 5.69
N LEU A 129 9.40 -0.85 5.68
CA LEU A 129 9.13 -2.25 5.99
C LEU A 129 8.61 -2.42 7.42
N SER A 130 9.21 -1.72 8.39
CA SER A 130 8.77 -1.77 9.78
C SER A 130 7.36 -1.19 9.96
N GLN A 131 6.99 -0.14 9.22
CA GLN A 131 5.63 0.40 9.28
C GLN A 131 4.61 -0.59 8.68
N ILE A 132 4.95 -1.23 7.55
CA ILE A 132 4.08 -2.26 6.94
C ILE A 132 3.91 -3.45 7.90
N ASP A 133 4.98 -3.93 8.50
CA ASP A 133 4.96 -5.05 9.45
C ASP A 133 4.04 -4.76 10.64
N ARG A 134 4.19 -3.60 11.27
CA ARG A 134 3.32 -3.15 12.37
C ARG A 134 1.84 -3.04 11.97
N ILE A 135 1.55 -2.56 10.75
CA ILE A 135 0.16 -2.50 10.26
C ILE A 135 -0.40 -3.92 10.12
N LEU A 136 0.37 -4.85 9.57
CA LEU A 136 -0.05 -6.23 9.39
C LEU A 136 -0.24 -6.93 10.75
N GLU A 137 0.61 -6.65 11.74
CA GLU A 137 0.42 -7.12 13.11
C GLU A 137 -0.87 -6.57 13.73
N ASP A 138 -1.10 -5.25 13.64
CA ASP A 138 -2.32 -4.60 14.15
C ASP A 138 -3.58 -5.21 13.52
N ILE A 139 -3.58 -5.42 12.19
CA ILE A 139 -4.69 -6.05 11.46
C ILE A 139 -4.86 -7.51 11.90
N SER A 140 -3.77 -8.25 12.07
CA SER A 140 -3.81 -9.65 12.51
C SER A 140 -4.38 -9.78 13.92
N LEU A 141 -4.03 -8.89 14.83
CA LEU A 141 -4.58 -8.85 16.19
C LEU A 141 -6.09 -8.56 16.17
N GLN A 142 -6.52 -7.55 15.41
CA GLN A 142 -7.94 -7.22 15.25
C GLN A 142 -8.71 -8.39 14.64
N MET A 143 -8.18 -9.03 13.61
CA MET A 143 -8.81 -10.21 13.00
C MET A 143 -8.89 -11.39 13.97
N ASN A 144 -7.93 -11.57 14.87
CA ASN A 144 -7.98 -12.65 15.85
C ASN A 144 -9.05 -12.37 16.93
N GLU A 145 -9.18 -11.13 17.39
CA GLU A 145 -10.24 -10.72 18.31
C GLU A 145 -11.64 -10.89 17.69
N GLU A 146 -11.80 -10.53 16.40
CA GLU A 146 -13.04 -10.72 15.67
C GLU A 146 -13.29 -12.21 15.33
N ASN A 147 -12.24 -12.98 15.01
CA ASN A 147 -12.35 -14.41 14.71
C ASN A 147 -12.83 -15.28 15.89
N GLU A 148 -12.63 -14.86 17.13
CA GLU A 148 -13.26 -15.50 18.30
C GLU A 148 -14.80 -15.37 18.29
N GLN A 149 -15.34 -14.41 17.53
CA GLN A 149 -16.78 -14.22 17.32
C GLN A 149 -17.34 -14.98 16.11
N PHE A 150 -16.47 -15.45 15.19
CA PHE A 150 -16.92 -16.16 13.99
C PHE A 150 -17.14 -17.64 14.28
N SER A 151 -18.26 -18.18 13.78
CA SER A 151 -18.44 -19.63 13.80
C SER A 151 -17.34 -20.29 12.95
N GLU A 152 -16.87 -21.47 13.39
CA GLU A 152 -15.85 -22.24 12.68
C GLU A 152 -16.22 -22.51 11.21
N THR A 153 -17.51 -22.56 10.91
CA THR A 153 -18.03 -22.74 9.56
C THR A 153 -17.78 -21.53 8.66
N VAL A 154 -17.99 -20.31 9.16
CA VAL A 154 -17.71 -19.07 8.43
C VAL A 154 -16.20 -18.95 8.17
N ARG A 155 -15.36 -19.21 9.17
CA ARG A 155 -13.90 -19.20 9.03
C ARG A 155 -13.43 -20.16 7.93
N LYS A 156 -13.88 -21.43 7.94
CA LYS A 156 -13.55 -22.41 6.90
C LYS A 156 -13.96 -21.95 5.50
N MET A 157 -15.06 -21.23 5.37
CA MET A 157 -15.47 -20.67 4.09
C MET A 157 -14.53 -19.55 3.62
N LEU A 158 -14.16 -18.65 4.52
CA LEU A 158 -13.25 -17.53 4.20
C LEU A 158 -11.84 -18.02 3.86
N GLU A 159 -11.33 -19.06 4.53
CA GLU A 159 -10.00 -19.66 4.26
C GLU A 159 -9.84 -20.19 2.82
N ILE A 160 -10.94 -20.61 2.18
CA ILE A 160 -10.91 -21.11 0.80
C ILE A 160 -11.20 -20.03 -0.25
N MET A 161 -11.54 -18.82 0.18
CA MET A 161 -11.81 -17.67 -0.70
C MET A 161 -10.53 -16.84 -0.88
N GLU A 162 -10.28 -16.44 -2.11
CA GLU A 162 -9.24 -15.45 -2.42
C GLU A 162 -9.85 -14.06 -2.40
N TYR A 163 -9.08 -13.10 -1.91
CA TYR A 163 -9.53 -11.72 -1.80
C TYR A 163 -9.90 -11.14 -3.19
N VAL A 164 -11.02 -10.39 -3.24
CA VAL A 164 -11.56 -9.75 -4.47
C VAL A 164 -11.93 -10.76 -5.59
N THR A 165 -11.91 -12.06 -5.32
CA THR A 165 -12.28 -13.07 -6.32
C THR A 165 -13.75 -13.45 -6.17
N PRO A 166 -14.61 -13.29 -7.21
CA PRO A 166 -16.00 -13.68 -7.12
C PRO A 166 -16.15 -15.21 -7.18
N TYR A 167 -16.95 -15.76 -6.27
CA TYR A 167 -17.26 -17.17 -6.19
C TYR A 167 -18.75 -17.42 -6.38
N THR A 168 -19.10 -18.49 -7.09
CA THR A 168 -20.49 -18.98 -7.11
C THR A 168 -20.76 -19.80 -5.85
N ARG A 169 -22.04 -19.85 -5.42
CA ARG A 169 -22.47 -20.74 -4.33
C ARG A 169 -22.05 -22.19 -4.58
N LYS A 170 -22.19 -22.65 -5.84
CA LYS A 170 -21.83 -24.00 -6.23
C LYS A 170 -20.34 -24.28 -6.02
N THR A 171 -19.48 -23.36 -6.45
CA THR A 171 -18.02 -23.48 -6.30
C THR A 171 -17.60 -23.53 -4.83
N LEU A 172 -18.19 -22.67 -3.97
CA LEU A 172 -17.89 -22.68 -2.53
C LEU A 172 -18.34 -24.00 -1.88
N MET A 173 -19.54 -24.46 -2.19
CA MET A 173 -20.05 -25.73 -1.68
C MET A 173 -19.18 -26.93 -2.10
N GLU A 174 -18.72 -26.95 -3.36
CA GLU A 174 -17.83 -28.00 -3.87
C GLU A 174 -16.49 -27.99 -3.14
N LYS A 175 -15.88 -26.84 -2.97
CA LYS A 175 -14.62 -26.67 -2.22
C LYS A 175 -14.75 -27.09 -0.74
N LEU A 176 -15.91 -26.83 -0.14
CA LEU A 176 -16.21 -27.22 1.27
C LEU A 176 -16.72 -28.66 1.41
N GLY A 177 -16.94 -29.39 0.32
CA GLY A 177 -17.48 -30.76 0.34
C GLY A 177 -18.95 -30.81 0.80
N LEU A 178 -19.72 -29.73 0.63
CA LEU A 178 -21.09 -29.61 1.11
C LEU A 178 -22.10 -30.00 0.04
N LYS A 179 -23.14 -30.76 0.46
CA LYS A 179 -24.22 -31.19 -0.43
C LYS A 179 -25.53 -30.43 -0.19
N SER A 180 -25.77 -29.92 1.01
CA SER A 180 -26.99 -29.23 1.40
C SER A 180 -26.90 -27.72 1.11
N ARG A 181 -27.74 -27.23 0.19
CA ARG A 181 -27.85 -25.80 -0.14
C ARG A 181 -28.38 -24.98 1.05
N ASP A 182 -29.38 -25.49 1.75
CA ASP A 182 -29.99 -24.81 2.91
C ASP A 182 -29.00 -24.76 4.09
N GLY A 183 -28.25 -25.84 4.31
CA GLY A 183 -27.21 -25.90 5.32
C GLY A 183 -26.08 -24.91 5.01
N PHE A 184 -25.63 -24.82 3.76
CA PHE A 184 -24.63 -23.85 3.34
C PHE A 184 -25.12 -22.40 3.51
N ARG A 185 -26.35 -22.09 3.06
CA ARG A 185 -26.92 -20.75 3.22
C ARG A 185 -26.98 -20.34 4.68
N ARG A 186 -27.54 -21.20 5.57
CA ARG A 186 -27.80 -20.88 6.98
C ARG A 186 -26.52 -20.77 7.82
N ASN A 187 -25.58 -21.67 7.61
CA ASN A 187 -24.44 -21.83 8.51
C ASN A 187 -23.15 -21.14 8.02
N TYR A 188 -23.08 -20.82 6.73
CA TYR A 188 -21.87 -20.22 6.11
C TYR A 188 -22.19 -18.85 5.50
N LEU A 189 -23.11 -18.82 4.51
CA LEU A 189 -23.32 -17.63 3.69
C LEU A 189 -24.02 -16.50 4.45
N GLN A 190 -25.13 -16.82 5.12
CA GLN A 190 -25.94 -15.80 5.80
C GLN A 190 -25.16 -15.13 6.94
N PRO A 191 -24.50 -15.85 7.84
CA PRO A 191 -23.70 -15.22 8.88
C PRO A 191 -22.56 -14.35 8.32
N ALA A 192 -21.88 -14.78 7.26
CA ALA A 192 -20.81 -14.01 6.65
C ALA A 192 -21.31 -12.71 6.00
N LEU A 193 -22.51 -12.70 5.42
CA LEU A 193 -23.17 -11.51 4.88
C LEU A 193 -23.62 -10.55 6.01
N GLU A 194 -24.21 -11.07 7.07
CA GLU A 194 -24.66 -10.27 8.23
C GLU A 194 -23.50 -9.57 8.95
N MET A 195 -22.32 -10.21 8.93
CA MET A 195 -21.08 -9.66 9.48
C MET A 195 -20.32 -8.77 8.48
N ASN A 196 -20.83 -8.54 7.28
CA ASN A 196 -20.17 -7.81 6.19
C ASN A 196 -18.78 -8.36 5.76
N LEU A 197 -18.51 -9.63 6.01
CA LEU A 197 -17.26 -10.30 5.63
C LEU A 197 -17.19 -10.62 4.12
N ILE A 198 -18.36 -10.75 3.51
CA ILE A 198 -18.54 -10.94 2.07
C ILE A 198 -19.71 -10.08 1.57
N GLN A 199 -19.74 -9.81 0.28
CA GLN A 199 -20.87 -9.13 -0.36
C GLN A 199 -21.35 -9.90 -1.59
N MET A 200 -22.63 -9.75 -1.90
CA MET A 200 -23.19 -10.28 -3.13
C MET A 200 -22.82 -9.38 -4.31
N THR A 201 -22.19 -9.93 -5.34
CA THR A 201 -21.83 -9.19 -6.56
C THR A 201 -22.94 -9.21 -7.61
N LEU A 202 -23.86 -10.19 -7.53
CA LEU A 202 -25.05 -10.29 -8.38
C LEU A 202 -26.26 -10.53 -7.46
N PRO A 203 -27.45 -9.97 -7.77
CA PRO A 203 -28.67 -10.30 -7.07
C PRO A 203 -28.97 -11.79 -7.22
N ASP A 204 -29.67 -12.36 -6.23
CA ASP A 204 -30.15 -13.76 -6.22
C ASP A 204 -31.16 -14.03 -7.31
#